data_aab3b157ee9df7672f77099d632325ee
#
_entry.id   aab3b157ee9df7672f77099d632325ee
#
_cell.length_a   1.000
_cell.length_b   1.000
_cell.length_c   1.000
_cell.angle_alpha   90.00
_cell.angle_beta   90.00
_cell.angle_gamma   90.00
#
_symmetry.space_group_name_H-M   'P 1'
#
loop_
_entity.id
_entity.type
_entity.pdbx_description
1 polymer ?
#
loop_
_entity_poly.entity_id
_entity_poly.type
_entity_poly.pdbx_seq_one_letter_code
_entity_poly.pdbx_strand_id
1 'polypeptide(L)'
;TCTSPPYFNAKSYSTWPTYEEYLSFLYVTFKEVYRITEKGRMCCVNLSPVIQPRESRKHESKRLPITFDFFTIMKTMGWKYIDDIVWEKQEGASINRNGNFFQMRKPVAYKPNIVTETIFIFQKPIDGLIDKVIKSYSDDVVKESLVEDGYERTNVWKFPPDTKSKHPAPYPTALSDRIIKYYSYKHDLVLDPFMGSGTTAVSAKNLDRRFVGCEIHEEYVKMAEERLAKVNPLAALYA
;
A
#
# COMPACT_ATOMS: atom_id res chain seq x y z
N THR A 1 0.80 1.92 -9.94
CA THR A 1 1.08 2.50 -8.61
C THR A 1 1.06 1.42 -7.55
N CYS A 2 2.04 1.42 -6.64
CA CYS A 2 2.09 0.57 -5.46
C CYS A 2 2.50 1.44 -4.26
N THR A 3 1.59 1.63 -3.29
CA THR A 3 1.80 2.62 -2.24
C THR A 3 1.00 2.33 -0.97
N SER A 4 1.43 2.94 0.14
CA SER A 4 0.68 3.04 1.39
C SER A 4 0.71 4.50 1.85
N PRO A 5 -0.38 5.25 1.70
CA PRO A 5 -0.41 6.65 2.10
C PRO A 5 -0.26 6.81 3.62
N PRO A 6 0.18 7.98 4.10
CA PRO A 6 0.22 8.25 5.53
C PRO A 6 -1.19 8.15 6.12
N TYR A 7 -1.31 7.55 7.33
CA TYR A 7 -2.60 7.39 7.99
C TYR A 7 -2.90 8.59 8.90
N PHE A 8 -4.17 8.97 8.97
CA PHE A 8 -4.64 10.12 9.74
C PHE A 8 -4.10 10.11 11.18
N ASN A 9 -3.29 11.10 11.52
CA ASN A 9 -2.72 11.34 12.85
C ASN A 9 -2.10 10.08 13.53
N ALA A 10 -1.64 9.13 12.71
CA ALA A 10 -1.07 7.89 13.22
C ALA A 10 0.40 8.01 13.61
N LYS A 11 1.12 8.98 13.05
CA LYS A 11 2.54 9.23 13.28
C LYS A 11 2.80 10.75 13.32
N SER A 12 3.94 11.16 13.89
CA SER A 12 4.30 12.57 14.01
C SER A 12 4.43 13.33 12.70
N TYR A 13 4.73 12.63 11.61
CA TYR A 13 4.84 13.19 10.26
C TYR A 13 3.49 13.22 9.50
N SER A 14 2.41 12.73 10.09
CA SER A 14 1.10 12.55 9.44
C SER A 14 0.00 13.19 10.28
N THR A 15 0.01 14.53 10.35
CA THR A 15 -0.94 15.31 11.16
C THR A 15 -1.83 16.17 10.29
N TRP A 16 -3.14 16.07 10.51
CA TRP A 16 -4.16 16.92 9.90
C TRP A 16 -5.09 17.45 10.98
N PRO A 17 -5.55 18.71 10.86
CA PRO A 17 -6.50 19.30 11.81
C PRO A 17 -7.81 18.51 11.90
N THR A 18 -8.34 18.09 10.77
CA THR A 18 -9.61 17.35 10.67
C THR A 18 -9.49 16.11 9.80
N TYR A 19 -10.43 15.19 9.98
CA TYR A 19 -10.49 13.99 9.15
C TYR A 19 -10.88 14.32 7.70
N GLU A 20 -11.71 15.32 7.50
CA GLU A 20 -12.15 15.83 6.20
C GLU A 20 -10.98 16.43 5.41
N GLU A 21 -10.07 17.14 6.06
CA GLU A 21 -8.85 17.65 5.42
C GLU A 21 -7.91 16.50 4.99
N TYR A 22 -7.81 15.46 5.82
CA TYR A 22 -7.08 14.26 5.43
C TYR A 22 -7.71 13.56 4.21
N LEU A 23 -9.03 13.40 4.16
CA LEU A 23 -9.71 12.82 3.01
C LEU A 23 -9.54 13.71 1.77
N SER A 24 -9.57 15.04 1.92
CA SER A 24 -9.30 15.99 0.84
C SER A 24 -7.87 15.86 0.31
N PHE A 25 -6.89 15.68 1.19
CA PHE A 25 -5.51 15.42 0.81
C PHE A 25 -5.39 14.12 -0.01
N LEU A 26 -6.01 13.03 0.43
CA LEU A 26 -6.04 11.78 -0.34
C LEU A 26 -6.70 11.99 -1.71
N TYR A 27 -7.83 12.70 -1.75
CA TYR A 27 -8.52 13.01 -3.01
C TYR A 27 -7.60 13.74 -3.99
N VAL A 28 -6.96 14.82 -3.56
CA VAL A 28 -6.08 15.62 -4.43
C VAL A 28 -4.91 14.79 -4.95
N THR A 29 -4.26 14.03 -4.07
CA THR A 29 -3.12 13.18 -4.45
C THR A 29 -3.53 12.10 -5.43
N PHE A 30 -4.60 11.34 -5.14
CA PHE A 30 -5.01 10.24 -6.02
C PHE A 30 -5.71 10.70 -7.30
N LYS A 31 -6.19 11.95 -7.36
CA LYS A 31 -6.61 12.59 -8.60
C LYS A 31 -5.43 12.79 -9.55
N GLU A 32 -4.27 13.21 -9.04
CA GLU A 32 -3.05 13.33 -9.84
C GLU A 32 -2.51 11.94 -10.23
N VAL A 33 -2.55 10.98 -9.33
CA VAL A 33 -2.21 9.58 -9.66
C VAL A 33 -3.10 9.07 -10.78
N TYR A 34 -4.42 9.34 -10.72
CA TYR A 34 -5.34 8.97 -11.80
C TYR A 34 -4.97 9.65 -13.12
N ARG A 35 -4.66 10.95 -13.09
CA ARG A 35 -4.30 11.71 -14.29
C ARG A 35 -3.11 11.11 -15.01
N ILE A 36 -2.02 10.78 -14.28
CA ILE A 36 -0.76 10.32 -14.86
C ILE A 36 -0.71 8.80 -15.10
N THR A 37 -1.60 8.03 -14.49
CA THR A 37 -1.66 6.58 -14.73
C THR A 37 -2.14 6.31 -16.16
N GLU A 38 -1.48 5.42 -16.86
CA GLU A 38 -1.87 4.97 -18.20
C GLU A 38 -3.17 4.14 -18.13
N LYS A 39 -4.01 4.21 -19.15
CA LYS A 39 -5.25 3.42 -19.25
C LYS A 39 -4.94 1.91 -19.17
N GLY A 40 -5.75 1.20 -18.38
CA GLY A 40 -5.57 -0.24 -18.15
C GLY A 40 -4.56 -0.61 -17.07
N ARG A 41 -3.80 0.37 -16.53
CA ARG A 41 -2.80 0.12 -15.49
C ARG A 41 -3.41 0.12 -14.09
N MET A 42 -2.70 -0.52 -13.17
CA MET A 42 -3.17 -0.78 -11.81
C MET A 42 -2.70 0.27 -10.81
N CYS A 43 -3.53 0.49 -9.81
CA CYS A 43 -3.22 1.27 -8.62
C CYS A 43 -3.51 0.41 -7.39
N CYS A 44 -2.46 -0.04 -6.72
CA CYS A 44 -2.52 -0.91 -5.55
C CYS A 44 -2.22 -0.07 -4.31
N VAL A 45 -3.17 0.02 -3.38
CA VAL A 45 -3.08 0.92 -2.23
C VAL A 45 -3.35 0.17 -0.94
N ASN A 46 -2.34 0.10 -0.07
CA ASN A 46 -2.45 -0.50 1.24
C ASN A 46 -2.98 0.50 2.27
N LEU A 47 -4.03 0.13 2.99
CA LEU A 47 -4.69 0.96 3.99
C LEU A 47 -5.16 0.15 5.20
N SER A 48 -5.24 0.82 6.34
CA SER A 48 -5.78 0.26 7.58
C SER A 48 -6.66 1.27 8.29
N PRO A 49 -7.75 0.84 8.93
CA PRO A 49 -8.50 1.68 9.84
C PRO A 49 -7.59 2.23 10.95
N VAL A 50 -7.83 3.46 11.36
CA VAL A 50 -7.07 4.13 12.43
C VAL A 50 -7.96 4.31 13.65
N ILE A 51 -7.39 4.09 14.83
CA ILE A 51 -8.05 4.43 16.09
C ILE A 51 -7.69 5.87 16.45
N GLN A 52 -8.70 6.73 16.50
CA GLN A 52 -8.59 8.05 17.09
C GLN A 52 -8.74 7.90 18.60
N PRO A 53 -7.70 8.25 19.39
CA PRO A 53 -7.78 8.20 20.83
C PRO A 53 -8.92 9.09 21.37
N ARG A 54 -9.45 8.76 22.53
CA ARG A 54 -10.41 9.63 23.20
C ARG A 54 -9.71 10.92 23.66
N GLU A 55 -10.36 12.04 23.46
CA GLU A 55 -9.87 13.36 23.90
C GLU A 55 -9.88 13.48 25.44
N SER A 56 -10.83 12.86 26.11
CA SER A 56 -10.96 12.85 27.56
C SER A 56 -11.65 11.57 28.06
N ARG A 57 -11.72 11.39 29.38
CA ARG A 57 -12.45 10.27 30.02
C ARG A 57 -13.95 10.25 29.70
N LYS A 58 -14.51 11.37 29.23
CA LYS A 58 -15.94 11.52 28.89
C LYS A 58 -16.22 11.15 27.41
N HIS A 59 -15.18 10.99 26.59
CA HIS A 59 -15.31 10.67 25.17
C HIS A 59 -14.88 9.23 24.88
N GLU A 60 -15.47 8.64 23.87
CA GLU A 60 -15.05 7.34 23.38
C GLU A 60 -13.93 7.47 22.36
N SER A 61 -13.05 6.46 22.29
CA SER A 61 -12.15 6.30 21.13
C SER A 61 -12.97 5.89 19.91
N LYS A 62 -12.70 6.51 18.77
CA LYS A 62 -13.36 6.22 17.49
C LYS A 62 -12.44 5.39 16.59
N ARG A 63 -13.01 4.53 15.81
CA ARG A 63 -12.32 3.86 14.70
C ARG A 63 -12.73 4.54 13.41
N LEU A 64 -11.77 5.18 12.75
CA LEU A 64 -12.02 5.89 11.50
C LEU A 64 -12.03 4.88 10.34
N PRO A 65 -13.07 4.90 9.51
CA PRO A 65 -13.24 3.92 8.43
C PRO A 65 -12.48 4.32 7.16
N ILE A 66 -11.19 4.65 7.29
CA ILE A 66 -10.35 5.20 6.20
C ILE A 66 -10.42 4.33 4.94
N THR A 67 -10.45 3.01 5.09
CA THR A 67 -10.52 2.07 3.96
C THR A 67 -11.78 2.26 3.13
N PHE A 68 -12.94 2.44 3.78
CA PHE A 68 -14.22 2.61 3.07
C PHE A 68 -14.37 4.00 2.46
N ASP A 69 -13.93 5.04 3.17
CA ASP A 69 -13.96 6.41 2.66
C ASP A 69 -13.00 6.55 1.47
N PHE A 70 -11.81 5.98 1.56
CA PHE A 70 -10.87 5.95 0.44
C PHE A 70 -11.42 5.18 -0.77
N PHE A 71 -12.04 4.03 -0.54
CA PHE A 71 -12.72 3.29 -1.62
C PHE A 71 -13.73 4.18 -2.35
N THR A 72 -14.56 4.92 -1.59
CA THR A 72 -15.55 5.84 -2.15
C THR A 72 -14.88 6.96 -2.96
N ILE A 73 -13.80 7.55 -2.44
CA ILE A 73 -13.00 8.55 -3.13
C ILE A 73 -12.49 8.02 -4.48
N MET A 74 -11.90 6.84 -4.51
CA MET A 74 -11.36 6.24 -5.73
C MET A 74 -12.46 5.95 -6.76
N LYS A 75 -13.61 5.43 -6.31
CA LYS A 75 -14.77 5.19 -7.18
C LYS A 75 -15.30 6.49 -7.78
N THR A 76 -15.38 7.56 -7.01
CA THR A 76 -15.85 8.89 -7.47
C THR A 76 -14.90 9.48 -8.53
N MET A 77 -13.62 9.18 -8.48
CA MET A 77 -12.64 9.59 -9.49
C MET A 77 -12.75 8.80 -10.80
N GLY A 78 -13.51 7.71 -10.83
CA GLY A 78 -13.66 6.86 -12.01
C GLY A 78 -12.72 5.65 -12.05
N TRP A 79 -12.01 5.33 -10.97
CA TRP A 79 -11.27 4.08 -10.87
C TRP A 79 -12.21 2.88 -10.91
N LYS A 80 -11.83 1.86 -11.69
CA LYS A 80 -12.50 0.56 -11.69
C LYS A 80 -11.93 -0.26 -10.53
N TYR A 81 -12.78 -0.70 -9.61
CA TYR A 81 -12.41 -1.70 -8.61
C TYR A 81 -12.21 -3.06 -9.28
N ILE A 82 -11.10 -3.70 -8.97
CA ILE A 82 -10.76 -5.04 -9.48
C ILE A 82 -10.90 -6.05 -8.36
N ASP A 83 -10.20 -5.81 -7.22
CA ASP A 83 -10.17 -6.75 -6.08
C ASP A 83 -9.68 -6.05 -4.82
N ASP A 84 -9.72 -6.76 -3.70
CA ASP A 84 -9.04 -6.42 -2.47
C ASP A 84 -8.31 -7.62 -1.87
N ILE A 85 -7.16 -7.33 -1.30
CA ILE A 85 -6.29 -8.30 -0.65
C ILE A 85 -6.22 -7.94 0.83
N VAL A 86 -6.43 -8.92 1.69
CA VAL A 86 -6.29 -8.78 3.13
C VAL A 86 -4.87 -9.19 3.51
N TRP A 87 -4.04 -8.23 3.89
CA TRP A 87 -2.77 -8.53 4.51
C TRP A 87 -2.98 -8.86 5.99
N GLU A 88 -2.83 -10.12 6.35
CA GLU A 88 -2.89 -10.61 7.74
C GLU A 88 -1.51 -10.50 8.39
N LYS A 89 -1.46 -9.82 9.54
CA LYS A 89 -0.28 -9.67 10.39
C LYS A 89 -0.37 -10.61 11.58
N GLN A 90 0.77 -10.93 12.18
CA GLN A 90 0.78 -11.64 13.45
C GLN A 90 0.12 -10.80 14.56
N GLU A 91 -0.58 -11.44 15.47
CA GLU A 91 -1.13 -10.78 16.67
C GLU A 91 -0.01 -10.10 17.46
N GLY A 92 -0.27 -8.90 17.96
CA GLY A 92 0.75 -8.09 18.66
C GLY A 92 1.62 -7.20 17.76
N ALA A 93 1.54 -7.33 16.44
CA ALA A 93 2.28 -6.50 15.50
C ALA A 93 1.95 -5.00 15.57
N SER A 94 0.92 -4.62 16.33
CA SER A 94 0.46 -3.23 16.45
C SER A 94 -0.04 -2.94 17.87
N ILE A 95 0.87 -2.49 18.72
CA ILE A 95 0.61 -2.23 20.16
C ILE A 95 -0.46 -1.14 20.37
N ASN A 96 -0.50 -0.12 19.52
CA ASN A 96 -1.36 1.06 19.69
C ASN A 96 -2.84 0.82 19.31
N ARG A 97 -3.23 -0.42 19.00
CA ARG A 97 -4.60 -0.76 18.60
C ARG A 97 -5.37 -1.51 19.68
N ASN A 98 -4.73 -1.79 20.80
CA ASN A 98 -5.36 -2.49 21.92
C ASN A 98 -6.26 -1.52 22.68
N GLY A 99 -7.57 -1.71 22.57
CA GLY A 99 -8.53 -1.05 23.45
C GLY A 99 -8.35 -1.52 24.89
N ASN A 100 -9.05 -0.88 25.83
CA ASN A 100 -9.01 -1.27 27.24
C ASN A 100 -9.49 -2.73 27.38
N PHE A 101 -8.62 -3.62 27.80
CA PHE A 101 -8.85 -5.06 27.91
C PHE A 101 -10.12 -5.44 28.69
N PHE A 102 -10.46 -4.67 29.74
CA PHE A 102 -11.64 -4.93 30.55
C PHE A 102 -12.96 -4.59 29.82
N GLN A 103 -12.97 -3.56 28.99
CA GLN A 103 -14.15 -3.20 28.20
C GLN A 103 -14.39 -4.19 27.06
N MET A 104 -13.33 -4.75 26.50
CA MET A 104 -13.43 -5.68 25.35
C MET A 104 -14.14 -7.01 25.70
N ARG A 105 -14.25 -7.35 26.98
CA ARG A 105 -14.94 -8.57 27.45
C ARG A 105 -16.44 -8.40 27.68
N LYS A 106 -16.97 -7.17 27.56
CA LYS A 106 -18.39 -6.91 27.75
C LYS A 106 -19.11 -6.92 26.40
N PRO A 107 -20.29 -7.56 26.31
CA PRO A 107 -21.14 -7.42 25.14
C PRO A 107 -21.35 -5.93 24.80
N VAL A 108 -21.52 -5.61 23.53
CA VAL A 108 -21.70 -4.24 22.99
C VAL A 108 -20.43 -3.37 23.06
N ALA A 109 -19.53 -3.58 24.04
CA ALA A 109 -18.26 -2.87 24.15
C ALA A 109 -17.09 -3.59 23.49
N TYR A 110 -17.32 -4.73 22.86
CA TYR A 110 -16.28 -5.51 22.17
C TYR A 110 -15.66 -4.74 21.01
N LYS A 111 -14.35 -4.58 21.03
CA LYS A 111 -13.56 -3.97 19.96
C LYS A 111 -12.35 -4.88 19.68
N PRO A 112 -12.36 -5.65 18.58
CA PRO A 112 -11.28 -6.58 18.26
C PRO A 112 -9.98 -5.81 17.92
N ASN A 113 -8.84 -6.45 18.14
CA ASN A 113 -7.58 -5.96 17.59
C ASN A 113 -7.60 -6.07 16.06
N ILE A 114 -7.14 -5.02 15.39
CA ILE A 114 -6.98 -5.05 13.94
C ILE A 114 -5.62 -5.67 13.65
N VAL A 115 -5.64 -6.90 13.16
CA VAL A 115 -4.44 -7.62 12.70
C VAL A 115 -4.34 -7.64 11.18
N THR A 116 -5.21 -6.93 10.49
CA THR A 116 -5.25 -6.90 9.02
C THR A 116 -5.11 -5.49 8.48
N GLU A 117 -4.55 -5.39 7.27
CA GLU A 117 -4.67 -4.21 6.40
C GLU A 117 -5.31 -4.63 5.08
N THR A 118 -5.91 -3.68 4.38
CA THR A 118 -6.54 -3.93 3.09
C THR A 118 -5.70 -3.30 1.99
N ILE A 119 -5.37 -4.11 0.98
CA ILE A 119 -4.71 -3.64 -0.24
C ILE A 119 -5.78 -3.61 -1.33
N PHE A 120 -6.24 -2.43 -1.67
CA PHE A 120 -7.17 -2.25 -2.78
C PHE A 120 -6.46 -2.30 -4.11
N ILE A 121 -7.03 -3.00 -5.06
CA ILE A 121 -6.57 -3.09 -6.44
C ILE A 121 -7.57 -2.36 -7.33
N PHE A 122 -7.14 -1.23 -7.85
CA PHE A 122 -7.90 -0.43 -8.80
C PHE A 122 -7.23 -0.46 -10.18
N GLN A 123 -8.03 -0.31 -11.21
CA GLN A 123 -7.57 -0.18 -12.59
C GLN A 123 -8.06 1.15 -13.18
N LYS A 124 -7.18 1.87 -13.87
CA LYS A 124 -7.65 2.97 -14.71
C LYS A 124 -8.41 2.39 -15.89
N PRO A 125 -9.68 2.80 -16.13
CA PRO A 125 -10.50 2.24 -17.19
C PRO A 125 -9.82 2.25 -18.56
N ILE A 126 -10.09 1.22 -19.33
CA ILE A 126 -9.66 1.08 -20.72
C ILE A 126 -10.88 0.70 -21.57
N ASP A 127 -10.90 1.19 -22.81
CA ASP A 127 -11.93 0.83 -23.76
C ASP A 127 -11.71 -0.61 -24.28
N GLY A 128 -12.57 -1.53 -23.83
CA GLY A 128 -12.50 -2.96 -24.16
C GLY A 128 -11.84 -3.80 -23.06
N LEU A 129 -11.26 -4.92 -23.47
CA LEU A 129 -10.69 -5.91 -22.55
C LEU A 129 -9.24 -5.57 -22.17
N ILE A 130 -8.80 -6.07 -21.02
CA ILE A 130 -7.42 -5.96 -20.51
C ILE A 130 -6.40 -6.61 -21.46
N ASP A 131 -6.84 -7.54 -22.30
CA ASP A 131 -6.02 -8.17 -23.34
C ASP A 131 -5.31 -7.16 -24.24
N LYS A 132 -5.88 -5.97 -24.43
CA LYS A 132 -5.23 -4.90 -25.20
C LYS A 132 -3.92 -4.45 -24.54
N VAL A 133 -3.90 -4.40 -23.21
CA VAL A 133 -2.68 -4.08 -22.45
C VAL A 133 -1.69 -5.24 -22.55
N ILE A 134 -2.14 -6.47 -22.36
CA ILE A 134 -1.29 -7.67 -22.45
C ILE A 134 -0.62 -7.75 -23.84
N LYS A 135 -1.41 -7.58 -24.90
CA LYS A 135 -0.93 -7.62 -26.29
C LYS A 135 -0.03 -6.43 -26.69
N SER A 136 0.11 -5.41 -25.87
CA SER A 136 1.04 -4.31 -26.10
C SER A 136 2.49 -4.65 -25.73
N TYR A 137 2.71 -5.77 -25.03
CA TYR A 137 4.04 -6.27 -24.71
C TYR A 137 4.51 -7.32 -25.71
N SER A 138 5.83 -7.46 -25.84
CA SER A 138 6.41 -8.60 -26.56
C SER A 138 6.17 -9.91 -25.80
N ASP A 139 6.12 -11.01 -26.53
CA ASP A 139 5.94 -12.34 -25.95
C ASP A 139 7.01 -12.68 -24.90
N ASP A 140 8.25 -12.21 -25.10
CA ASP A 140 9.35 -12.40 -24.15
C ASP A 140 9.08 -11.69 -22.83
N VAL A 141 8.65 -10.41 -22.86
CA VAL A 141 8.30 -9.66 -21.66
C VAL A 141 7.13 -10.31 -20.92
N VAL A 142 6.12 -10.78 -21.66
CA VAL A 142 4.99 -11.51 -21.06
C VAL A 142 5.50 -12.77 -20.37
N LYS A 143 6.29 -13.59 -21.06
CA LYS A 143 6.83 -14.85 -20.52
C LYS A 143 7.72 -14.63 -19.31
N GLU A 144 8.63 -13.66 -19.35
CA GLU A 144 9.52 -13.33 -18.23
C GLU A 144 8.81 -12.70 -17.02
N SER A 145 7.59 -12.21 -17.21
CA SER A 145 6.77 -11.61 -16.14
C SER A 145 5.79 -12.59 -15.52
N LEU A 146 5.70 -13.83 -16.02
CA LEU A 146 4.83 -14.85 -15.44
C LEU A 146 5.22 -15.15 -13.99
N VAL A 147 4.22 -15.39 -13.18
CA VAL A 147 4.39 -15.87 -11.81
C VAL A 147 4.15 -17.38 -11.81
N GLU A 148 5.21 -18.14 -12.07
CA GLU A 148 5.13 -19.59 -12.19
C GLU A 148 5.11 -20.26 -10.82
N ASP A 149 6.07 -19.91 -9.94
CA ASP A 149 6.23 -20.50 -8.62
C ASP A 149 5.64 -19.61 -7.51
N GLY A 150 5.04 -20.27 -6.50
CA GLY A 150 4.51 -19.59 -5.33
C GLY A 150 3.33 -18.66 -5.62
N TYR A 151 2.57 -18.95 -6.69
CA TYR A 151 1.37 -18.20 -7.02
C TYR A 151 0.34 -18.29 -5.89
N GLU A 152 0.01 -17.15 -5.27
CA GLU A 152 -1.02 -17.09 -4.24
C GLU A 152 -2.41 -17.10 -4.88
N ARG A 153 -3.24 -18.02 -4.42
CA ARG A 153 -4.59 -18.26 -4.96
C ARG A 153 -5.70 -17.61 -4.15
N THR A 154 -5.34 -17.13 -2.95
CA THR A 154 -6.30 -16.52 -2.02
C THR A 154 -6.02 -15.03 -1.89
N ASN A 155 -7.04 -14.27 -1.53
CA ASN A 155 -6.86 -12.85 -1.24
C ASN A 155 -6.46 -12.57 0.21
N VAL A 156 -6.13 -13.59 1.01
CA VAL A 156 -5.58 -13.43 2.37
C VAL A 156 -4.09 -13.75 2.34
N TRP A 157 -3.27 -12.70 2.43
CA TRP A 157 -1.82 -12.81 2.38
C TRP A 157 -1.21 -12.66 3.78
N LYS A 158 -0.37 -13.60 4.17
CA LYS A 158 0.29 -13.62 5.48
C LYS A 158 1.74 -13.20 5.35
N PHE A 159 2.04 -12.00 5.81
CA PHE A 159 3.41 -11.50 5.91
C PHE A 159 3.67 -10.92 7.29
N PRO A 160 4.80 -11.26 7.93
CA PRO A 160 5.21 -10.59 9.15
C PRO A 160 5.50 -9.11 8.86
N PRO A 161 5.22 -8.20 9.81
CA PRO A 161 5.60 -6.79 9.67
C PRO A 161 7.12 -6.65 9.63
N ASP A 162 7.61 -5.63 8.92
CA ASP A 162 9.04 -5.30 8.96
C ASP A 162 9.37 -4.64 10.30
N THR A 163 10.11 -5.35 11.15
CA THR A 163 10.58 -4.87 12.45
C THR A 163 12.01 -4.36 12.43
N LYS A 164 12.73 -4.50 11.30
CA LYS A 164 14.14 -4.12 11.18
C LYS A 164 14.35 -2.73 10.60
N SER A 165 13.33 -2.18 9.96
CA SER A 165 13.40 -0.84 9.39
C SER A 165 13.44 0.23 10.48
N LYS A 166 14.25 1.27 10.29
CA LYS A 166 14.25 2.48 11.12
C LYS A 166 13.05 3.40 10.81
N HIS A 167 12.35 3.17 9.71
CA HIS A 167 11.16 3.93 9.35
C HIS A 167 10.01 3.56 10.32
N PRO A 168 9.24 4.54 10.83
CA PRO A 168 8.22 4.28 11.86
C PRO A 168 7.00 3.48 11.40
N ALA A 169 6.80 3.32 10.08
CA ALA A 169 5.68 2.57 9.50
C ALA A 169 6.09 1.86 8.20
N PRO A 170 7.07 0.93 8.24
CA PRO A 170 7.46 0.20 7.06
C PRO A 170 6.46 -0.92 6.77
N TYR A 171 6.23 -1.22 5.49
CA TYR A 171 5.61 -2.48 5.11
C TYR A 171 6.66 -3.43 4.51
N PRO A 172 6.44 -4.76 4.60
CA PRO A 172 7.47 -5.72 4.23
C PRO A 172 7.82 -5.67 2.73
N THR A 173 9.11 -5.77 2.40
CA THR A 173 9.56 -5.86 1.00
C THR A 173 8.89 -7.04 0.28
N ALA A 174 8.76 -8.20 0.95
CA ALA A 174 8.08 -9.36 0.37
C ALA A 174 6.61 -9.09 -0.04
N LEU A 175 5.90 -8.22 0.69
CA LEU A 175 4.56 -7.79 0.31
C LEU A 175 4.59 -6.90 -0.94
N SER A 176 5.51 -5.92 -0.97
CA SER A 176 5.72 -5.05 -2.13
C SER A 176 6.13 -5.83 -3.37
N ASP A 177 7.05 -6.79 -3.22
CA ASP A 177 7.51 -7.67 -4.30
C ASP A 177 6.34 -8.43 -4.91
N ARG A 178 5.47 -9.00 -4.07
CA ARG A 178 4.30 -9.75 -4.56
C ARG A 178 3.32 -8.85 -5.30
N ILE A 179 3.02 -7.66 -4.76
CA ILE A 179 2.14 -6.70 -5.43
C ILE A 179 2.70 -6.33 -6.80
N ILE A 180 3.98 -5.96 -6.87
CA ILE A 180 4.62 -5.54 -8.11
C ILE A 180 4.66 -6.68 -9.14
N LYS A 181 5.00 -7.90 -8.72
CA LYS A 181 4.98 -9.08 -9.60
C LYS A 181 3.61 -9.36 -10.20
N TYR A 182 2.55 -9.22 -9.41
CA TYR A 182 1.20 -9.61 -9.84
C TYR A 182 0.48 -8.54 -10.67
N TYR A 183 0.90 -7.28 -10.54
CA TYR A 183 0.17 -6.15 -11.14
C TYR A 183 1.01 -5.29 -12.08
N SER A 184 2.22 -5.75 -12.45
CA SER A 184 3.06 -5.09 -13.46
C SER A 184 3.90 -6.07 -14.26
N TYR A 185 4.28 -5.69 -15.46
CA TYR A 185 5.25 -6.41 -16.28
C TYR A 185 6.68 -5.90 -16.02
N LYS A 186 7.71 -6.71 -16.38
CA LYS A 186 9.09 -6.24 -16.40
C LYS A 186 9.20 -4.97 -17.26
N HIS A 187 10.08 -4.08 -16.84
CA HIS A 187 10.33 -2.77 -17.45
C HIS A 187 9.20 -1.74 -17.31
N ASP A 188 8.05 -2.09 -16.72
CA ASP A 188 7.02 -1.12 -16.36
C ASP A 188 7.56 -0.06 -15.39
N LEU A 189 6.91 1.10 -15.40
CA LEU A 189 7.17 2.16 -14.44
C LEU A 189 6.23 2.05 -13.23
N VAL A 190 6.80 1.83 -12.05
CA VAL A 190 6.08 1.78 -10.77
C VAL A 190 6.17 3.14 -10.09
N LEU A 191 5.03 3.70 -9.72
CA LEU A 191 4.91 4.95 -8.97
C LEU A 191 4.62 4.67 -7.50
N ASP A 192 5.33 5.36 -6.60
CA ASP A 192 4.95 5.48 -5.19
C ASP A 192 4.93 6.96 -4.78
N PRO A 193 3.73 7.60 -4.66
CA PRO A 193 3.62 8.99 -4.27
C PRO A 193 3.92 9.24 -2.78
N PHE A 194 4.15 8.19 -1.99
CA PHE A 194 4.47 8.25 -0.56
C PHE A 194 5.63 7.31 -0.23
N MET A 195 6.75 7.47 -0.93
CA MET A 195 7.82 6.48 -1.00
C MET A 195 8.45 6.13 0.36
N GLY A 196 8.44 7.04 1.33
CA GLY A 196 9.07 6.82 2.63
C GLY A 196 10.52 6.35 2.48
N SER A 197 10.87 5.27 3.16
CA SER A 197 12.21 4.66 3.08
C SER A 197 12.47 3.83 1.82
N GLY A 198 11.62 3.91 0.79
CA GLY A 198 11.87 3.35 -0.54
C GLY A 198 11.59 1.86 -0.72
N THR A 199 10.69 1.26 0.05
CA THR A 199 10.40 -0.19 -0.07
C THR A 199 9.89 -0.54 -1.46
N THR A 200 8.94 0.23 -2.01
CA THR A 200 8.42 0.05 -3.37
C THR A 200 9.53 0.21 -4.42
N ALA A 201 10.41 1.20 -4.26
CA ALA A 201 11.50 1.45 -5.20
C ALA A 201 12.53 0.31 -5.21
N VAL A 202 12.89 -0.21 -4.04
CA VAL A 202 13.77 -1.39 -3.89
C VAL A 202 13.14 -2.62 -4.54
N SER A 203 11.86 -2.88 -4.27
CA SER A 203 11.12 -4.00 -4.87
C SER A 203 11.07 -3.87 -6.40
N ALA A 204 10.73 -2.68 -6.92
CA ALA A 204 10.69 -2.44 -8.35
C ALA A 204 12.04 -2.72 -9.01
N LYS A 205 13.14 -2.20 -8.43
CA LYS A 205 14.49 -2.41 -8.95
C LYS A 205 14.91 -3.89 -8.92
N ASN A 206 14.63 -4.61 -7.84
CA ASN A 206 14.92 -6.04 -7.71
C ASN A 206 14.17 -6.90 -8.73
N LEU A 207 13.04 -6.42 -9.21
CA LEU A 207 12.14 -7.14 -10.10
C LEU A 207 12.24 -6.66 -11.56
N ASP A 208 13.26 -5.92 -11.94
CA ASP A 208 13.46 -5.35 -13.28
C ASP A 208 12.33 -4.38 -13.70
N ARG A 209 11.77 -3.64 -12.75
CA ARG A 209 10.84 -2.54 -13.02
C ARG A 209 11.56 -1.21 -12.79
N ARG A 210 11.17 -0.20 -13.56
CA ARG A 210 11.56 1.20 -13.29
C ARG A 210 10.69 1.73 -12.16
N PHE A 211 11.14 2.78 -11.49
CA PHE A 211 10.35 3.40 -10.43
C PHE A 211 10.44 4.93 -10.46
N VAL A 212 9.41 5.56 -9.93
CA VAL A 212 9.38 6.98 -9.53
C VAL A 212 8.77 7.02 -8.14
N GLY A 213 9.42 7.72 -7.21
CA GLY A 213 8.94 7.91 -5.86
C GLY A 213 8.89 9.39 -5.50
N CYS A 214 7.91 9.78 -4.69
CA CYS A 214 7.82 11.10 -4.06
C CYS A 214 7.96 10.95 -2.55
N GLU A 215 8.78 11.77 -1.95
CA GLU A 215 8.96 11.86 -0.49
C GLU A 215 9.27 13.31 -0.12
N ILE A 216 8.64 13.81 0.95
CA ILE A 216 8.83 15.19 1.41
C ILE A 216 9.89 15.31 2.52
N HIS A 217 10.19 14.20 3.20
CA HIS A 217 11.16 14.16 4.29
C HIS A 217 12.54 13.75 3.77
N GLU A 218 13.48 14.66 3.80
CA GLU A 218 14.86 14.44 3.30
C GLU A 218 15.55 13.24 3.95
N GLU A 219 15.30 13.00 5.24
CA GLU A 219 15.85 11.85 5.95
C GLU A 219 15.36 10.51 5.37
N TYR A 220 14.11 10.43 4.93
CA TYR A 220 13.58 9.22 4.30
C TYR A 220 14.07 9.07 2.86
N VAL A 221 14.26 10.19 2.13
CA VAL A 221 14.93 10.17 0.81
C VAL A 221 16.31 9.55 0.93
N LYS A 222 17.14 10.03 1.88
CA LYS A 222 18.48 9.47 2.13
C LYS A 222 18.44 7.97 2.46
N MET A 223 17.50 7.56 3.31
CA MET A 223 17.31 6.13 3.62
C MET A 223 16.95 5.30 2.38
N ALA A 224 16.11 5.83 1.51
CA ALA A 224 15.71 5.17 0.27
C ALA A 224 16.91 5.05 -0.69
N GLU A 225 17.70 6.11 -0.86
CA GLU A 225 18.90 6.12 -1.69
C GLU A 225 19.96 5.12 -1.18
N GLU A 226 20.21 5.07 0.13
CA GLU A 226 21.11 4.09 0.74
C GLU A 226 20.65 2.64 0.52
N ARG A 227 19.35 2.39 0.58
CA ARG A 227 18.78 1.06 0.30
C ARG A 227 18.92 0.70 -1.17
N LEU A 228 18.61 1.63 -2.06
CA LEU A 228 18.73 1.46 -3.50
C LEU A 228 20.17 1.24 -3.97
N ALA A 229 21.15 1.87 -3.33
CA ALA A 229 22.55 1.65 -3.61
C ALA A 229 23.02 0.23 -3.29
N LYS A 230 22.36 -0.45 -2.34
CA LYS A 230 22.65 -1.84 -1.95
C LYS A 230 21.98 -2.89 -2.85
N VAL A 231 21.04 -2.49 -3.69
CA VAL A 231 20.41 -3.39 -4.66
C VAL A 231 21.43 -3.73 -5.73
N ASN A 232 21.96 -4.95 -5.67
CA ASN A 232 22.98 -5.42 -6.61
C ASN A 232 22.34 -5.80 -7.94
N PRO A 233 22.69 -5.11 -9.05
CA PRO A 233 22.19 -5.49 -10.38
C PRO A 233 22.63 -6.90 -10.81
N LEU A 234 23.68 -7.44 -10.20
CA LEU A 234 24.24 -8.77 -10.52
C LEU A 234 23.56 -9.91 -9.74
N ALA A 235 22.80 -9.63 -8.68
CA ALA A 235 22.13 -10.68 -7.93
C ALA A 235 20.99 -11.34 -8.75
N ALA A 236 20.44 -10.65 -9.72
CA ALA A 236 19.45 -11.19 -10.66
C ALA A 236 20.05 -12.16 -11.70
N LEU A 237 21.38 -12.20 -11.83
CA LEU A 237 22.06 -13.12 -12.78
C LEU A 237 22.39 -14.48 -12.15
N TYR A 238 22.20 -14.64 -10.84
CA TYR A 238 22.59 -15.86 -10.09
C TYR A 238 21.42 -16.44 -9.26
N ALA A 239 20.21 -15.93 -9.41
CA ALA A 239 18.99 -16.45 -8.82
C ALA A 239 18.16 -17.17 -9.87
#